data_0b783e99c2f89500e5e6b520c6e4556b
#
_entry.id   0b783e99c2f89500e5e6b520c6e4556b
#
_cell.length_a   1.000
_cell.length_b   1.000
_cell.length_c   1.000
_cell.angle_alpha   90.00
_cell.angle_beta   90.00
_cell.angle_gamma   90.00
#
_symmetry.space_group_name_H-M   'P 1'
#
loop_
_entity.id
_entity.type
_entity.pdbx_description
1 polymer ?
#
loop_
_entity_poly.entity_id
_entity_poly.type
_entity_poly.pdbx_seq_one_letter_code
_entity_poly.pdbx_strand_id
1 'polypeptide(L)'
;DLMPPIFKYASLSEILQDYVYQHNQPGQTELELLLEPEDNFDNLSQKVSLEIYRIVQEAVGNSLKHAQATLVKIILVREDNKVKLTVSDNGRGFEQQAGKTGIGLTIIKERVENLRGTLTLNSAPGKGTELIVEIDLENLEK
;
A
#
# COMPACT_ATOMS: atom_id res chain seq x y z
N ASP A 1 2.20 9.76 15.47
CA ASP A 1 3.47 9.48 14.80
C ASP A 1 4.12 10.73 14.26
N LEU A 2 5.41 10.83 14.46
CA LEU A 2 6.17 11.89 13.84
C LEU A 2 6.31 11.61 12.35
N MET A 3 6.14 12.65 11.54
CA MET A 3 6.32 12.52 10.10
C MET A 3 7.79 12.32 9.78
N PRO A 4 8.15 11.28 9.01
CA PRO A 4 9.54 11.09 8.62
C PRO A 4 10.08 12.32 7.89
N PRO A 5 11.32 12.77 8.18
CA PRO A 5 11.88 13.95 7.53
C PRO A 5 11.88 13.91 6.01
N ILE A 6 11.97 12.72 5.43
CA ILE A 6 11.98 12.53 3.97
C ILE A 6 10.75 13.14 3.30
N PHE A 7 9.60 13.18 3.98
CA PHE A 7 8.37 13.73 3.41
C PHE A 7 8.40 15.25 3.27
N LYS A 8 9.42 15.91 3.80
CA LYS A 8 9.61 17.35 3.61
C LYS A 8 10.31 17.67 2.29
N TYR A 9 11.02 16.69 1.71
CA TYR A 9 11.91 16.94 0.58
C TYR A 9 11.63 16.06 -0.64
N ALA A 10 10.78 15.07 -0.51
CA ALA A 10 10.53 14.11 -1.58
C ALA A 10 9.04 13.88 -1.75
N SER A 11 8.61 13.63 -2.99
CA SER A 11 7.23 13.27 -3.30
C SER A 11 6.96 11.82 -2.92
N LEU A 12 5.68 11.46 -2.86
CA LEU A 12 5.28 10.08 -2.61
C LEU A 12 5.89 9.13 -3.65
N SER A 13 5.92 9.55 -4.94
CA SER A 13 6.52 8.75 -6.01
C SER A 13 7.97 8.40 -5.70
N GLU A 14 8.74 9.41 -5.32
CA GLU A 14 10.16 9.21 -5.01
C GLU A 14 10.36 8.31 -3.81
N ILE A 15 9.53 8.49 -2.78
CA ILE A 15 9.62 7.71 -1.55
C ILE A 15 9.29 6.23 -1.82
N LEU A 16 8.25 5.97 -2.62
CA LEU A 16 7.89 4.60 -2.97
C LEU A 16 8.93 3.94 -3.86
N GLN A 17 9.50 4.69 -4.81
CA GLN A 17 10.58 4.17 -5.65
C GLN A 17 11.79 3.77 -4.81
N ASP A 18 12.16 4.61 -3.85
CA ASP A 18 13.27 4.34 -2.95
C ASP A 18 12.98 3.13 -2.06
N TYR A 19 11.77 3.05 -1.54
CA TYR A 19 11.34 1.91 -0.70
C TYR A 19 11.49 0.59 -1.45
N VAL A 20 11.01 0.54 -2.69
CA VAL A 20 11.09 -0.66 -3.52
C VAL A 20 12.55 -1.00 -3.84
N TYR A 21 13.33 0.00 -4.19
CA TYR A 21 14.74 -0.20 -4.50
C TYR A 21 15.49 -0.82 -3.32
N GLN A 22 15.24 -0.32 -2.12
CA GLN A 22 15.95 -0.80 -0.92
C GLN A 22 15.51 -2.21 -0.51
N HIS A 23 14.30 -2.62 -0.83
CA HIS A 23 13.79 -3.94 -0.47
C HIS A 23 14.00 -5.00 -1.54
N ASN A 24 14.45 -4.62 -2.75
CA ASN A 24 14.78 -5.58 -3.80
C ASN A 24 16.21 -6.05 -3.64
N GLN A 25 16.36 -7.26 -3.13
CA GLN A 25 17.67 -7.87 -2.89
C GLN A 25 17.74 -9.20 -3.63
N PRO A 26 18.91 -9.54 -4.21
CA PRO A 26 19.06 -10.81 -4.90
C PRO A 26 18.69 -12.00 -4.02
N GLY A 27 17.93 -12.95 -4.58
CA GLY A 27 17.53 -14.15 -3.86
C GLY A 27 16.35 -13.98 -2.91
N GLN A 28 15.75 -12.79 -2.86
CA GLN A 28 14.59 -12.52 -2.01
C GLN A 28 13.36 -12.21 -2.86
N THR A 29 12.22 -12.00 -2.18
CA THR A 29 10.99 -11.62 -2.85
C THR A 29 11.20 -10.35 -3.67
N GLU A 30 10.77 -10.39 -4.93
CA GLU A 30 10.85 -9.23 -5.81
C GLU A 30 9.68 -8.29 -5.55
N LEU A 31 9.96 -6.97 -5.51
CA LEU A 31 8.94 -5.94 -5.43
C LEU A 31 8.87 -5.20 -6.76
N GLU A 32 7.66 -5.00 -7.28
CA GLU A 32 7.41 -4.19 -8.47
C GLU A 32 6.51 -3.03 -8.12
N LEU A 33 6.80 -1.86 -8.69
CA LEU A 33 6.03 -0.65 -8.46
C LEU A 33 5.57 -0.08 -9.79
N LEU A 34 4.27 0.19 -9.89
CA LEU A 34 3.69 0.90 -11.02
C LEU A 34 2.95 2.13 -10.50
N LEU A 35 3.34 3.29 -11.01
CA LEU A 35 2.72 4.57 -10.71
C LEU A 35 2.04 5.09 -11.97
N GLU A 36 0.77 5.44 -11.89
CA GLU A 36 0.04 5.88 -13.08
C GLU A 36 -0.92 7.04 -12.77
N PRO A 37 -0.70 8.20 -13.37
CA PRO A 37 0.50 8.60 -14.08
C PRO A 37 1.67 8.84 -13.15
N GLU A 38 2.88 8.59 -13.62
CA GLU A 38 4.07 8.55 -12.79
C GLU A 38 4.35 9.86 -12.05
N ASP A 39 4.02 10.98 -12.66
CA ASP A 39 4.32 12.31 -12.11
C ASP A 39 3.16 12.98 -11.37
N ASN A 40 2.04 12.26 -11.15
CA ASN A 40 0.82 12.89 -10.64
C ASN A 40 0.61 12.72 -9.13
N PHE A 41 1.70 12.46 -8.39
CA PHE A 41 1.63 12.27 -6.95
C PHE A 41 2.43 13.30 -6.16
N ASP A 42 2.92 14.34 -6.85
CA ASP A 42 3.76 15.36 -6.22
C ASP A 42 2.96 16.37 -5.41
N ASN A 43 1.68 16.54 -5.74
CA ASN A 43 0.83 17.55 -5.12
C ASN A 43 -0.13 16.98 -4.08
N LEU A 44 0.08 15.75 -3.63
CA LEU A 44 -0.66 15.20 -2.52
C LEU A 44 -0.19 15.83 -1.21
N SER A 45 -1.11 16.02 -0.27
CA SER A 45 -0.72 16.54 1.04
C SER A 45 0.24 15.58 1.72
N GLN A 46 1.04 16.09 2.65
CA GLN A 46 1.95 15.25 3.42
C GLN A 46 1.20 14.20 4.22
N LYS A 47 0.04 14.56 4.75
CA LYS A 47 -0.79 13.62 5.51
C LYS A 47 -1.23 12.43 4.64
N VAL A 48 -1.74 12.71 3.44
CA VAL A 48 -2.18 11.65 2.53
C VAL A 48 -1.00 10.78 2.11
N SER A 49 0.11 11.41 1.75
CA SER A 49 1.31 10.69 1.34
C SER A 49 1.83 9.76 2.45
N LEU A 50 1.86 10.25 3.68
CA LEU A 50 2.32 9.45 4.82
C LEU A 50 1.41 8.26 5.07
N GLU A 51 0.09 8.46 5.03
CA GLU A 51 -0.85 7.37 5.26
C GLU A 51 -0.73 6.30 4.18
N ILE A 52 -0.62 6.71 2.92
CA ILE A 52 -0.42 5.75 1.81
C ILE A 52 0.89 4.98 2.01
N TYR A 53 1.97 5.68 2.33
CA TYR A 53 3.26 5.04 2.57
C TYR A 53 3.17 4.01 3.70
N ARG A 54 2.50 4.35 4.80
CA ARG A 54 2.34 3.43 5.94
C ARG A 54 1.53 2.19 5.56
N ILE A 55 0.49 2.37 4.74
CA ILE A 55 -0.29 1.24 4.24
C ILE A 55 0.59 0.32 3.41
N VAL A 56 1.40 0.89 2.52
CA VAL A 56 2.33 0.11 1.69
C VAL A 56 3.31 -0.66 2.57
N GLN A 57 3.91 -0.01 3.56
CA GLN A 57 4.84 -0.67 4.47
C GLN A 57 4.21 -1.86 5.19
N GLU A 58 3.00 -1.68 5.71
CA GLU A 58 2.30 -2.77 6.41
C GLU A 58 1.94 -3.91 5.46
N ALA A 59 1.37 -3.57 4.30
CA ALA A 59 0.94 -4.59 3.35
C ALA A 59 2.12 -5.39 2.79
N VAL A 60 3.18 -4.70 2.40
CA VAL A 60 4.39 -5.37 1.90
C VAL A 60 5.05 -6.18 3.01
N GLY A 61 5.12 -5.61 4.22
CA GLY A 61 5.69 -6.33 5.36
C GLY A 61 4.96 -7.63 5.64
N ASN A 62 3.62 -7.62 5.55
CA ASN A 62 2.82 -8.84 5.72
C ASN A 62 3.15 -9.87 4.65
N SER A 63 3.27 -9.44 3.39
CA SER A 63 3.62 -10.35 2.30
C SER A 63 5.01 -10.95 2.49
N LEU A 64 5.98 -10.15 2.89
CA LEU A 64 7.35 -10.63 3.09
C LEU A 64 7.48 -11.58 4.27
N LYS A 65 6.69 -11.38 5.33
CA LYS A 65 6.80 -12.19 6.54
C LYS A 65 5.98 -13.48 6.50
N HIS A 66 4.82 -13.44 5.86
CA HIS A 66 3.81 -14.48 6.04
C HIS A 66 3.35 -15.17 4.76
N ALA A 67 3.51 -14.53 3.60
CA ALA A 67 2.90 -15.06 2.38
C ALA A 67 3.76 -16.07 1.63
N GLN A 68 5.06 -16.14 1.89
CA GLN A 68 6.00 -16.95 1.13
C GLN A 68 5.92 -16.63 -0.37
N ALA A 69 5.74 -15.35 -0.68
CA ALA A 69 5.61 -14.86 -2.05
C ALA A 69 6.98 -14.73 -2.71
N THR A 70 7.00 -14.87 -4.03
CA THR A 70 8.19 -14.55 -4.84
C THR A 70 8.07 -13.16 -5.46
N LEU A 71 6.86 -12.63 -5.54
CA LEU A 71 6.58 -11.34 -6.16
C LEU A 71 5.51 -10.59 -5.40
N VAL A 72 5.76 -9.32 -5.12
CA VAL A 72 4.78 -8.39 -4.56
C VAL A 72 4.68 -7.20 -5.53
N LYS A 73 3.45 -6.88 -5.94
CA LYS A 73 3.20 -5.75 -6.85
C LYS A 73 2.51 -4.63 -6.08
N ILE A 74 3.02 -3.43 -6.26
CA ILE A 74 2.46 -2.20 -5.69
C ILE A 74 2.01 -1.33 -6.86
N ILE A 75 0.72 -1.06 -6.96
CA ILE A 75 0.15 -0.29 -8.06
C ILE A 75 -0.60 0.90 -7.47
N LEU A 76 -0.20 2.09 -7.85
CA LEU A 76 -0.84 3.32 -7.39
C LEU A 76 -1.32 4.10 -8.60
N VAL A 77 -2.63 4.29 -8.70
CA VAL A 77 -3.28 4.96 -9.83
C VAL A 77 -4.03 6.16 -9.30
N ARG A 78 -3.86 7.29 -9.98
CA ARG A 78 -4.64 8.49 -9.69
C ARG A 78 -5.41 8.92 -10.94
N GLU A 79 -6.71 9.11 -10.79
CA GLU A 79 -7.56 9.63 -11.83
C GLU A 79 -8.39 10.75 -11.22
N ASP A 80 -8.10 11.99 -11.62
CA ASP A 80 -8.68 13.20 -11.04
C ASP A 80 -8.42 13.25 -9.52
N ASN A 81 -9.47 13.22 -8.71
CA ASN A 81 -9.33 13.23 -7.25
C ASN A 81 -9.42 11.85 -6.63
N LYS A 82 -9.43 10.81 -7.45
CA LYS A 82 -9.53 9.44 -6.95
C LYS A 82 -8.18 8.74 -7.03
N VAL A 83 -7.80 8.11 -5.94
CA VAL A 83 -6.55 7.37 -5.83
C VAL A 83 -6.87 5.94 -5.48
N LYS A 84 -6.27 5.00 -6.21
CA LYS A 84 -6.42 3.57 -5.96
C LYS A 84 -5.06 2.95 -5.76
N LEU A 85 -4.87 2.33 -4.60
CA LEU A 85 -3.67 1.58 -4.27
C LEU A 85 -4.00 0.10 -4.27
N THR A 86 -3.21 -0.69 -4.99
CA THR A 86 -3.32 -2.14 -4.95
C THR A 86 -1.96 -2.71 -4.53
N VAL A 87 -1.97 -3.57 -3.52
CA VAL A 87 -0.80 -4.34 -3.12
C VAL A 87 -1.19 -5.80 -3.24
N SER A 88 -0.52 -6.53 -4.12
CA SER A 88 -0.84 -7.94 -4.36
C SER A 88 0.42 -8.79 -4.29
N ASP A 89 0.27 -10.03 -3.85
CA ASP A 89 1.36 -10.99 -3.85
C ASP A 89 0.89 -12.32 -4.42
N ASN A 90 1.85 -13.12 -4.85
CA ASN A 90 1.63 -14.46 -5.37
C ASN A 90 1.91 -15.54 -4.33
N GLY A 91 1.76 -15.20 -3.05
CA GLY A 91 2.06 -16.10 -1.96
C GLY A 91 0.99 -17.14 -1.69
N ARG A 92 1.06 -17.70 -0.50
CA ARG A 92 0.18 -18.81 -0.13
C ARG A 92 -1.27 -18.40 0.14
N GLY A 93 -1.53 -17.12 0.31
CA GLY A 93 -2.86 -16.64 0.66
C GLY A 93 -3.32 -17.14 2.02
N PHE A 94 -4.54 -16.83 2.36
CA PHE A 94 -5.15 -17.30 3.60
C PHE A 94 -6.66 -17.37 3.44
N GLU A 95 -7.29 -18.16 4.32
CA GLU A 95 -8.74 -18.24 4.34
C GLU A 95 -9.31 -17.03 5.08
N GLN A 96 -10.21 -16.29 4.40
CA GLN A 96 -10.84 -15.14 5.01
C GLN A 96 -12.01 -15.61 5.88
N GLN A 97 -11.95 -15.25 7.15
CA GLN A 97 -13.02 -15.59 8.08
C GLN A 97 -13.68 -14.32 8.58
N ALA A 98 -15.01 -14.31 8.60
CA ALA A 98 -15.76 -13.17 9.08
C ALA A 98 -15.38 -12.84 10.53
N GLY A 99 -15.10 -11.58 10.77
CA GLY A 99 -14.78 -11.08 12.10
C GLY A 99 -13.35 -11.32 12.57
N LYS A 100 -12.52 -11.98 11.77
CA LYS A 100 -11.12 -12.18 12.13
C LYS A 100 -10.21 -11.31 11.28
N THR A 101 -9.41 -10.50 11.95
CA THR A 101 -8.37 -9.70 11.31
C THR A 101 -7.05 -9.91 12.02
N GLY A 102 -5.98 -10.04 11.25
CA GLY A 102 -4.65 -10.04 11.82
C GLY A 102 -4.27 -8.64 12.29
N ILE A 103 -3.20 -8.55 13.08
CA ILE A 103 -2.73 -7.26 13.63
C ILE A 103 -2.43 -6.27 12.50
N GLY A 104 -1.76 -6.72 11.44
CA GLY A 104 -1.42 -5.86 10.32
C GLY A 104 -2.64 -5.30 9.62
N LEU A 105 -3.70 -6.10 9.49
CA LEU A 105 -4.96 -5.62 8.88
C LEU A 105 -5.64 -4.57 9.73
N THR A 106 -5.58 -4.69 11.04
CA THR A 106 -6.13 -3.68 11.94
C THR A 106 -5.45 -2.33 11.71
N ILE A 107 -4.12 -2.33 11.61
CA ILE A 107 -3.35 -1.12 11.34
C ILE A 107 -3.72 -0.53 9.99
N ILE A 108 -3.81 -1.37 8.97
CA ILE A 108 -4.19 -0.93 7.62
C ILE A 108 -5.58 -0.30 7.64
N LYS A 109 -6.53 -0.94 8.29
CA LYS A 109 -7.90 -0.40 8.40
C LYS A 109 -7.92 0.97 9.05
N GLU A 110 -7.15 1.18 10.12
CA GLU A 110 -7.06 2.47 10.78
C GLU A 110 -6.52 3.54 9.83
N ARG A 111 -5.48 3.20 9.07
CA ARG A 111 -4.88 4.13 8.10
C ARG A 111 -5.87 4.48 6.99
N VAL A 112 -6.60 3.49 6.50
CA VAL A 112 -7.62 3.71 5.46
C VAL A 112 -8.74 4.61 6.00
N GLU A 113 -9.16 4.39 7.24
CA GLU A 113 -10.18 5.23 7.88
C GLU A 113 -9.70 6.68 8.01
N ASN A 114 -8.43 6.89 8.34
CA ASN A 114 -7.84 8.23 8.39
C ASN A 114 -7.92 8.95 7.04
N LEU A 115 -7.96 8.19 5.96
CA LEU A 115 -8.11 8.70 4.60
C LEU A 115 -9.56 8.72 4.13
N ARG A 116 -10.51 8.31 4.99
CA ARG A 116 -11.92 8.15 4.63
C ARG A 116 -12.10 7.30 3.37
N GLY A 117 -11.22 6.33 3.22
CA GLY A 117 -11.20 5.45 2.08
C GLY A 117 -11.93 4.14 2.33
N THR A 118 -11.91 3.28 1.33
CA THR A 118 -12.46 1.92 1.42
C THR A 118 -11.35 0.91 1.23
N LEU A 119 -11.47 -0.22 1.92
CA LEU A 119 -10.52 -1.31 1.87
C LEU A 119 -11.21 -2.57 1.38
N THR A 120 -10.64 -3.20 0.36
CA THR A 120 -11.08 -4.50 -0.13
C THR A 120 -9.92 -5.47 -0.01
N LEU A 121 -10.17 -6.64 0.54
CA LEU A 121 -9.16 -7.67 0.71
C LEU A 121 -9.65 -8.95 0.04
N ASN A 122 -8.86 -9.47 -0.90
CA ASN A 122 -9.15 -10.72 -1.61
C ASN A 122 -8.00 -11.68 -1.34
N SER A 123 -8.31 -12.81 -0.69
CA SER A 123 -7.31 -13.83 -0.43
C SER A 123 -8.01 -15.18 -0.28
N ALA A 124 -7.34 -16.22 -0.76
CA ALA A 124 -7.79 -17.60 -0.57
C ALA A 124 -6.53 -18.49 -0.58
N PRO A 125 -6.59 -19.65 0.07
CA PRO A 125 -5.42 -20.55 0.10
C PRO A 125 -4.91 -20.86 -1.30
N GLY A 126 -3.62 -20.68 -1.52
CA GLY A 126 -2.97 -20.93 -2.80
C GLY A 126 -3.19 -19.87 -3.87
N LYS A 127 -3.93 -18.79 -3.57
CA LYS A 127 -4.28 -17.77 -4.55
C LYS A 127 -3.59 -16.42 -4.32
N GLY A 128 -2.70 -16.35 -3.34
CA GLY A 128 -2.08 -15.08 -2.98
C GLY A 128 -3.02 -14.14 -2.26
N THR A 129 -2.63 -12.89 -2.16
CA THR A 129 -3.41 -11.87 -1.46
C THR A 129 -3.42 -10.60 -2.28
N GLU A 130 -4.59 -9.96 -2.37
CA GLU A 130 -4.75 -8.67 -3.03
C GLU A 130 -5.46 -7.71 -2.08
N LEU A 131 -4.83 -6.59 -1.82
CA LEU A 131 -5.36 -5.55 -0.95
C LEU A 131 -5.57 -4.30 -1.81
N ILE A 132 -6.80 -3.76 -1.78
CA ILE A 132 -7.17 -2.60 -2.60
C ILE A 132 -7.69 -1.50 -1.69
N VAL A 133 -7.09 -0.32 -1.80
CA VAL A 133 -7.51 0.88 -1.07
C VAL A 133 -7.96 1.92 -2.08
N GLU A 134 -9.17 2.44 -1.91
CA GLU A 134 -9.70 3.48 -2.77
C GLU A 134 -9.99 4.73 -1.95
N ILE A 135 -9.51 5.87 -2.42
CA ILE A 135 -9.58 7.14 -1.72
C ILE A 135 -10.15 8.19 -2.67
N ASP A 136 -11.10 8.98 -2.16
CA ASP A 136 -11.56 10.18 -2.85
C ASP A 136 -10.99 11.39 -2.12
N LEU A 137 -10.06 12.09 -2.77
CA LEU A 137 -9.37 13.22 -2.16
C LEU A 137 -10.31 14.35 -1.80
N GLU A 138 -11.45 14.48 -2.49
CA GLU A 138 -12.44 15.49 -2.15
C GLU A 138 -13.03 15.27 -0.77
N ASN A 139 -13.13 14.05 -0.31
CA ASN A 139 -13.66 13.75 1.01
C ASN A 139 -12.76 14.23 2.13
N LEU A 140 -11.49 14.48 1.84
CA LEU A 140 -10.50 14.89 2.83
C LEU A 140 -10.42 16.41 2.98
N GLU A 141 -10.96 17.16 2.04
CA GLU A 141 -10.95 18.60 2.04
C GLU A 141 -12.16 19.23 2.75
N LYS A 142 -13.09 18.38 3.18
CA LYS A 142 -14.33 18.86 3.81
C LYS A 142 -14.28 18.79 5.32
#